data_35274c29faefae5ab637bfc86db802cf
#
_entry.id   35274c29faefae5ab637bfc86db802cf
#
_cell.length_a   1.000
_cell.length_b   1.000
_cell.length_c   1.000
_cell.angle_alpha   90.00
_cell.angle_beta   90.00
_cell.angle_gamma   90.00
#
_symmetry.space_group_name_H-M   'P 1'
#
loop_
_entity.id
_entity.type
_entity.pdbx_description
1 polymer ?
#
loop_
_entity_poly.entity_id
_entity_poly.type
_entity_poly.pdbx_seq_one_letter_code
_entity_poly.pdbx_strand_id
1 'polypeptide(L)'
;MKQLCLALIAIAAVSCSTMPGVENKGKDQEIQILPPNIRVEKYKETFNMKAEGPVVTDCSGKPCTPEQLDGLKPDQIKKFKKNGAWKEYQEKEDSSTKKKVSVLIRTGEYKDDKREGSWKTLYETGEVLRDTPYVAGVKEGEEKKFKRDGTQTESVSYKADKKHGPYWKKNNEGLMDEEGSYKDDQKDGLWTEYYAEPGQNGAKKKVSNYSNGQKQGAETSYHKDGSTVQSEGSYKDDLKTGIWKTYYDNGTIQTEGGYKPKLEPGTEKEKDPKEKKALRSGYWKEYYKNGNIFAEGQREHTRKGVWKFNWNNGNPAYKGEMMNEFMMSSAEAYNKEGQLIGKGKLQFSIMNIDEATNELKASYKPDIPFTFYKNGKKQFEILSESKAIEYDDNGTKIGEGPIMIGANRKNGCWTTSSGKIFYINGKENKRMGEMENPPCK
;
A
#
# COMPACT_ATOMS: atom_id res chain seq x y z
N MET A 1 52.37 25.84 -33.79
CA MET A 1 52.10 26.15 -35.23
C MET A 1 50.77 25.50 -35.58
N LYS A 2 49.82 26.34 -35.95
CA LYS A 2 48.60 26.09 -36.73
C LYS A 2 47.67 24.97 -36.28
N GLN A 3 46.68 25.27 -35.47
CA GLN A 3 45.25 25.52 -35.85
C GLN A 3 44.48 24.23 -36.09
N LEU A 4 43.71 23.82 -35.07
CA LEU A 4 42.39 23.23 -35.24
C LEU A 4 41.40 24.21 -34.62
N CYS A 5 40.73 24.98 -35.47
CA CYS A 5 39.54 25.72 -35.08
C CYS A 5 38.40 24.73 -34.90
N LEU A 6 38.11 24.37 -33.64
CA LEU A 6 36.80 23.87 -33.28
C LEU A 6 35.83 25.06 -33.39
N ALA A 7 34.89 24.95 -34.31
CA ALA A 7 33.75 25.87 -34.38
C ALA A 7 32.83 25.61 -33.18
N LEU A 8 33.14 26.19 -32.03
CA LEU A 8 32.18 26.48 -30.99
C LEU A 8 31.27 27.59 -31.52
N ILE A 9 30.09 27.24 -32.01
CA ILE A 9 29.01 28.20 -32.17
C ILE A 9 28.55 28.58 -30.76
N ALA A 10 29.27 29.50 -30.13
CA ALA A 10 28.75 30.28 -29.04
C ALA A 10 27.61 31.14 -29.62
N ILE A 11 26.36 30.78 -29.38
CA ILE A 11 25.24 31.70 -29.57
C ILE A 11 25.35 32.70 -28.42
N ALA A 12 26.23 33.68 -28.58
CA ALA A 12 26.15 34.90 -27.83
C ALA A 12 24.79 35.53 -28.14
N ALA A 13 24.16 36.07 -27.11
CA ALA A 13 23.02 36.95 -27.24
C ALA A 13 23.44 38.11 -28.19
N VAL A 14 23.22 37.93 -29.48
CA VAL A 14 23.37 38.98 -30.43
C VAL A 14 22.21 39.93 -30.18
N SER A 15 22.52 41.00 -29.45
CA SER A 15 21.69 42.21 -29.54
C SER A 15 21.54 42.52 -31.04
N CYS A 16 20.31 42.55 -31.50
CA CYS A 16 19.91 42.65 -32.89
C CYS A 16 20.19 44.09 -33.44
N SER A 17 21.41 44.65 -33.26
CA SER A 17 21.73 46.02 -33.62
C SER A 17 22.86 46.22 -34.63
N THR A 18 23.56 45.17 -35.10
CA THR A 18 24.67 45.37 -36.05
C THR A 18 24.87 44.19 -37.02
N MET A 19 23.89 43.92 -37.88
CA MET A 19 24.19 43.31 -39.18
C MET A 19 23.95 44.35 -40.27
N PRO A 20 24.97 44.65 -41.11
CA PRO A 20 24.76 45.61 -42.20
C PRO A 20 23.86 44.98 -43.27
N GLY A 21 22.70 45.57 -43.50
CA GLY A 21 21.86 45.30 -44.66
C GLY A 21 20.53 44.61 -44.42
N VAL A 22 20.12 44.35 -43.16
CA VAL A 22 18.76 43.89 -42.87
C VAL A 22 17.98 45.04 -42.26
N GLU A 23 17.21 45.77 -43.08
CA GLU A 23 16.19 46.68 -42.57
C GLU A 23 15.26 45.90 -41.61
N ASN A 24 15.03 46.49 -40.48
CA ASN A 24 14.29 45.96 -39.32
C ASN A 24 12.77 45.88 -39.59
N LYS A 25 12.35 45.21 -40.67
CA LYS A 25 10.93 44.93 -40.99
C LYS A 25 10.50 43.62 -40.40
N GLY A 26 10.33 43.52 -39.08
CA GLY A 26 9.89 42.29 -38.47
C GLY A 26 10.09 42.18 -36.97
N LYS A 27 10.53 43.28 -36.33
CA LYS A 27 10.80 43.31 -34.88
C LYS A 27 9.59 42.92 -34.02
N ASP A 28 8.38 43.11 -34.52
CA ASP A 28 7.15 42.93 -33.75
C ASP A 28 6.37 41.68 -34.13
N GLN A 29 6.96 40.79 -34.94
CA GLN A 29 6.30 39.53 -35.33
C GLN A 29 6.53 38.45 -34.29
N GLU A 30 5.42 37.82 -33.84
CA GLU A 30 5.42 36.66 -32.93
C GLU A 30 6.09 35.42 -33.54
N ILE A 31 6.06 35.31 -34.87
CA ILE A 31 6.69 34.26 -35.68
C ILE A 31 7.39 34.89 -36.88
N GLN A 32 8.62 34.45 -37.14
CA GLN A 32 9.42 34.88 -38.32
C GLN A 32 10.35 33.76 -38.79
N ILE A 33 10.82 33.83 -40.04
CA ILE A 33 11.89 33.00 -40.55
C ILE A 33 13.16 33.86 -40.72
N LEU A 34 14.27 33.35 -40.20
CA LEU A 34 15.60 33.93 -40.32
C LEU A 34 16.48 33.06 -41.23
N PRO A 35 17.42 33.62 -42.02
CA PRO A 35 18.40 32.80 -42.73
C PRO A 35 19.32 32.05 -41.78
N PRO A 36 19.72 30.79 -42.09
CA PRO A 36 19.32 29.93 -43.21
C PRO A 36 18.04 29.11 -42.91
N ASN A 37 16.87 29.63 -43.15
CA ASN A 37 15.57 28.97 -42.98
C ASN A 37 15.25 28.55 -41.54
N ILE A 38 15.63 29.33 -40.56
CA ILE A 38 15.33 29.12 -39.14
C ILE A 38 14.00 29.79 -38.79
N ARG A 39 13.00 29.05 -38.39
CA ARG A 39 11.77 29.57 -37.79
C ARG A 39 12.02 29.92 -36.34
N VAL A 40 11.68 31.15 -35.97
CA VAL A 40 11.73 31.65 -34.60
C VAL A 40 10.31 31.98 -34.16
N GLU A 41 9.90 31.41 -33.03
CA GLU A 41 8.63 31.72 -32.38
C GLU A 41 8.91 32.46 -31.06
N LYS A 42 8.14 33.56 -30.80
CA LYS A 42 8.28 34.35 -29.59
C LYS A 42 6.97 34.47 -28.84
N TYR A 43 7.04 34.72 -27.55
CA TYR A 43 5.86 35.04 -26.75
C TYR A 43 5.33 36.44 -27.16
N LYS A 44 4.00 36.53 -27.29
CA LYS A 44 3.35 37.73 -27.84
C LYS A 44 3.58 39.00 -27.02
N GLU A 45 3.55 38.89 -25.69
CA GLU A 45 3.63 40.02 -24.77
C GLU A 45 5.06 40.49 -24.50
N THR A 46 6.01 39.57 -24.49
CA THR A 46 7.41 39.83 -24.06
C THR A 46 8.42 39.73 -25.20
N PHE A 47 8.02 39.12 -26.32
CA PHE A 47 8.90 38.78 -27.45
C PHE A 47 10.10 37.89 -27.06
N ASN A 48 10.05 37.25 -25.88
CA ASN A 48 11.02 36.26 -25.47
C ASN A 48 10.91 35.00 -26.35
N MET A 49 12.01 34.26 -26.47
CA MET A 49 12.05 33.03 -27.27
C MET A 49 11.06 31.99 -26.74
N LYS A 50 10.27 31.43 -27.63
CA LYS A 50 9.36 30.32 -27.37
C LYS A 50 9.83 29.03 -28.02
N ALA A 51 10.27 29.12 -29.27
CA ALA A 51 10.86 27.98 -29.99
C ALA A 51 11.71 28.47 -31.17
N GLU A 52 12.70 27.69 -31.53
CA GLU A 52 13.52 27.94 -32.73
C GLU A 52 13.99 26.63 -33.37
N GLY A 53 14.15 26.62 -34.67
CA GLY A 53 14.67 25.49 -35.40
C GLY A 53 14.45 25.61 -36.91
N PRO A 54 15.11 24.75 -37.69
CA PRO A 54 14.97 24.73 -39.12
C PRO A 54 13.58 24.30 -39.61
N VAL A 55 13.18 24.83 -40.75
CA VAL A 55 11.95 24.44 -41.46
C VAL A 55 12.27 24.12 -42.90
N VAL A 56 11.47 23.24 -43.49
CA VAL A 56 11.47 23.06 -44.96
C VAL A 56 10.63 24.15 -45.56
N THR A 57 11.26 25.02 -46.32
CA THR A 57 10.61 26.11 -47.06
C THR A 57 10.40 25.66 -48.49
N ASP A 58 9.14 25.54 -48.90
CA ASP A 58 8.76 25.18 -50.28
C ASP A 58 7.92 26.27 -50.90
N CYS A 59 8.48 26.92 -51.90
CA CYS A 59 7.84 27.92 -52.73
C CYS A 59 7.60 27.35 -54.13
N SER A 60 6.50 26.67 -54.31
CA SER A 60 6.08 26.06 -55.57
C SER A 60 7.02 24.96 -56.08
N GLY A 61 7.36 23.98 -55.19
CA GLY A 61 8.19 22.81 -55.51
C GLY A 61 9.70 23.07 -55.52
N LYS A 62 10.15 24.21 -55.01
CA LYS A 62 11.57 24.60 -54.86
C LYS A 62 11.81 25.29 -53.52
N PRO A 63 13.03 25.21 -52.94
CA PRO A 63 13.38 26.00 -51.77
C PRO A 63 13.10 27.51 -52.02
N CYS A 64 12.49 28.17 -51.03
CA CYS A 64 12.23 29.59 -51.09
C CYS A 64 13.51 30.40 -51.08
N THR A 65 13.55 31.48 -51.88
CA THR A 65 14.63 32.48 -51.80
C THR A 65 14.48 33.34 -50.55
N PRO A 66 15.55 34.02 -50.09
CA PRO A 66 15.46 34.96 -48.95
C PRO A 66 14.41 36.05 -49.18
N GLU A 67 14.29 36.58 -50.41
CA GLU A 67 13.30 37.61 -50.75
C GLU A 67 11.85 37.07 -50.69
N GLN A 68 11.64 35.80 -51.00
CA GLN A 68 10.33 35.17 -50.86
C GLN A 68 9.93 34.92 -49.41
N LEU A 69 10.90 34.80 -48.51
CA LEU A 69 10.67 34.60 -47.09
C LEU A 69 10.46 35.94 -46.37
N ASP A 70 11.06 37.03 -46.89
CA ASP A 70 10.88 38.36 -46.34
C ASP A 70 9.44 38.86 -46.57
N GLY A 71 8.80 39.31 -45.52
CA GLY A 71 7.42 39.80 -45.58
C GLY A 71 6.32 38.74 -45.49
N LEU A 72 6.65 37.45 -45.25
CA LEU A 72 5.64 36.45 -44.96
C LEU A 72 4.90 36.75 -43.67
N LYS A 73 3.58 36.58 -43.68
CA LYS A 73 2.74 36.69 -42.48
C LYS A 73 2.88 35.46 -41.58
N PRO A 74 2.63 35.56 -40.27
CA PRO A 74 2.74 34.44 -39.31
C PRO A 74 1.96 33.18 -39.72
N ASP A 75 0.77 33.32 -40.30
CA ASP A 75 -0.05 32.25 -40.80
C ASP A 75 0.56 31.49 -42.01
N GLN A 76 1.29 32.23 -42.85
CA GLN A 76 2.04 31.65 -43.96
C GLN A 76 3.29 30.90 -43.46
N ILE A 77 4.01 31.47 -42.49
CA ILE A 77 5.19 30.85 -41.87
C ILE A 77 4.82 29.55 -41.15
N LYS A 78 3.66 29.52 -40.49
CA LYS A 78 3.17 28.30 -39.80
C LYS A 78 2.93 27.11 -40.75
N LYS A 79 2.76 27.34 -42.04
CA LYS A 79 2.59 26.29 -43.04
C LYS A 79 3.89 25.54 -43.38
N PHE A 80 5.05 26.16 -43.08
CA PHE A 80 6.34 25.48 -43.29
C PHE A 80 6.57 24.45 -42.20
N LYS A 81 6.86 23.25 -42.62
CA LYS A 81 7.06 22.11 -41.73
C LYS A 81 8.35 22.24 -40.92
N LYS A 82 8.27 21.97 -39.64
CA LYS A 82 9.48 21.83 -38.78
C LYS A 82 10.31 20.65 -39.25
N ASN A 83 11.62 20.84 -39.37
CA ASN A 83 12.54 19.78 -39.78
C ASN A 83 13.91 20.00 -39.15
N GLY A 84 14.60 18.91 -38.72
CA GLY A 84 15.92 19.02 -38.05
C GLY A 84 15.83 19.43 -36.58
N ALA A 85 16.97 19.94 -36.04
CA ALA A 85 17.12 20.21 -34.59
C ALA A 85 16.33 21.42 -34.12
N TRP A 86 15.51 21.29 -33.11
CA TRP A 86 14.67 22.33 -32.52
C TRP A 86 14.93 22.50 -31.04
N LYS A 87 14.73 23.74 -30.58
CA LYS A 87 14.77 24.15 -29.18
C LYS A 87 13.42 24.75 -28.78
N GLU A 88 12.92 24.38 -27.60
CA GLU A 88 11.69 24.93 -27.03
C GLU A 88 12.02 25.59 -25.69
N TYR A 89 11.46 26.79 -25.46
CA TYR A 89 11.72 27.61 -24.28
C TYR A 89 10.44 27.83 -23.49
N GLN A 90 10.60 28.06 -22.20
CA GLN A 90 9.54 28.50 -21.29
C GLN A 90 9.89 29.88 -20.72
N GLU A 91 8.90 30.78 -20.63
CA GLU A 91 9.06 31.98 -19.85
C GLU A 91 9.05 31.71 -18.37
N LYS A 92 9.98 32.32 -17.67
CA LYS A 92 10.06 32.33 -16.22
C LYS A 92 10.39 33.71 -15.71
N GLU A 93 9.88 34.12 -14.55
CA GLU A 93 10.27 35.31 -13.86
C GLU A 93 11.63 35.10 -13.19
N ASP A 94 12.59 35.91 -13.53
CA ASP A 94 13.88 36.00 -12.86
C ASP A 94 13.69 36.58 -11.45
N SER A 95 14.09 35.86 -10.44
CA SER A 95 13.83 36.22 -9.02
C SER A 95 14.53 37.51 -8.60
N SER A 96 15.65 37.87 -9.26
CA SER A 96 16.46 39.05 -8.95
C SER A 96 15.96 40.31 -9.67
N THR A 97 15.61 40.17 -10.94
CA THR A 97 15.24 41.31 -11.80
C THR A 97 13.74 41.51 -11.96
N LYS A 98 12.92 40.47 -11.51
CA LYS A 98 11.46 40.40 -11.71
C LYS A 98 11.04 40.47 -13.19
N LYS A 99 11.97 40.28 -14.12
CA LYS A 99 11.70 40.23 -15.56
C LYS A 99 11.44 38.80 -16.02
N LYS A 100 10.58 38.65 -17.00
CA LYS A 100 10.39 37.36 -17.67
C LYS A 100 11.57 37.09 -18.61
N VAL A 101 12.17 35.91 -18.46
CA VAL A 101 13.29 35.43 -19.28
C VAL A 101 12.92 34.10 -19.93
N SER A 102 13.51 33.81 -21.10
CA SER A 102 13.35 32.52 -21.76
C SER A 102 14.33 31.49 -21.20
N VAL A 103 13.85 30.40 -20.70
CA VAL A 103 14.67 29.26 -20.23
C VAL A 103 14.48 28.11 -21.22
N LEU A 104 15.57 27.52 -21.72
CA LEU A 104 15.54 26.36 -22.58
C LEU A 104 15.05 25.15 -21.79
N ILE A 105 13.94 24.56 -22.23
CA ILE A 105 13.33 23.44 -21.51
C ILE A 105 13.33 22.13 -22.31
N ARG A 106 13.39 22.20 -23.64
CA ARG A 106 13.43 21.01 -24.50
C ARG A 106 14.27 21.21 -25.73
N THR A 107 14.89 20.11 -26.18
CA THR A 107 15.60 20.06 -27.46
C THR A 107 15.43 18.68 -28.08
N GLY A 108 15.35 18.63 -29.41
CA GLY A 108 15.21 17.39 -30.14
C GLY A 108 15.08 17.67 -31.65
N GLU A 109 14.72 16.67 -32.40
CA GLU A 109 14.58 16.78 -33.85
C GLU A 109 13.11 16.65 -34.27
N TYR A 110 12.76 17.38 -35.32
CA TYR A 110 11.52 17.20 -36.06
C TYR A 110 11.82 16.66 -37.46
N LYS A 111 10.92 15.83 -37.96
CA LYS A 111 10.82 15.43 -39.34
C LYS A 111 9.37 15.60 -39.78
N ASP A 112 9.14 16.51 -40.76
CA ASP A 112 7.81 16.84 -41.27
C ASP A 112 6.78 17.20 -40.16
N ASP A 113 7.14 18.11 -39.25
CA ASP A 113 6.38 18.54 -38.06
C ASP A 113 6.20 17.48 -36.97
N LYS A 114 6.73 16.29 -37.13
CA LYS A 114 6.66 15.20 -36.17
C LYS A 114 7.98 15.09 -35.40
N ARG A 115 7.92 14.89 -34.09
CA ARG A 115 9.11 14.61 -33.29
C ARG A 115 9.76 13.34 -33.77
N GLU A 116 11.09 13.34 -33.88
CA GLU A 116 11.91 12.21 -34.33
C GLU A 116 13.11 12.06 -33.41
N GLY A 117 13.54 10.81 -33.17
CA GLY A 117 14.73 10.53 -32.36
C GLY A 117 14.59 10.92 -30.88
N SER A 118 15.72 11.24 -30.26
CA SER A 118 15.81 11.58 -28.83
C SER A 118 15.34 13.03 -28.57
N TRP A 119 14.31 13.18 -27.74
CA TRP A 119 13.85 14.47 -27.25
C TRP A 119 14.21 14.64 -25.78
N LYS A 120 15.08 15.61 -25.51
CA LYS A 120 15.56 15.90 -24.16
C LYS A 120 14.70 17.00 -23.53
N THR A 121 14.16 16.74 -22.36
CA THR A 121 13.63 17.75 -21.45
C THR A 121 14.74 18.09 -20.46
N LEU A 122 14.92 19.38 -20.19
CA LEU A 122 16.03 19.89 -19.38
C LEU A 122 15.53 20.43 -18.04
N TYR A 123 16.38 20.39 -17.04
CA TYR A 123 16.28 21.27 -15.88
C TYR A 123 16.54 22.72 -16.30
N GLU A 124 16.15 23.68 -15.48
CA GLU A 124 16.38 25.11 -15.71
C GLU A 124 17.87 25.45 -15.80
N THR A 125 18.71 24.65 -15.18
CA THR A 125 20.18 24.77 -15.16
C THR A 125 20.84 24.12 -16.37
N GLY A 126 20.05 23.45 -17.24
CA GLY A 126 20.49 22.94 -18.54
C GLY A 126 20.78 21.44 -18.58
N GLU A 127 20.87 20.77 -17.42
CA GLU A 127 21.10 19.31 -17.38
C GLU A 127 19.87 18.55 -17.88
N VAL A 128 20.06 17.33 -18.39
CA VAL A 128 18.98 16.50 -18.87
C VAL A 128 18.15 15.98 -17.69
N LEU A 129 16.85 16.32 -17.67
CA LEU A 129 15.87 15.75 -16.77
C LEU A 129 15.29 14.45 -17.34
N ARG A 130 15.01 14.43 -18.65
CA ARG A 130 14.36 13.30 -19.31
C ARG A 130 14.82 13.21 -20.76
N ASP A 131 15.04 12.00 -21.23
CA ASP A 131 15.29 11.68 -22.63
C ASP A 131 14.19 10.76 -23.13
N THR A 132 13.40 11.22 -24.10
CA THR A 132 12.23 10.52 -24.62
C THR A 132 12.41 10.23 -26.09
N PRO A 133 12.47 8.98 -26.55
CA PRO A 133 12.57 8.64 -27.96
C PRO A 133 11.22 8.77 -28.68
N TYR A 134 11.25 9.31 -29.88
CA TYR A 134 10.09 9.44 -30.76
C TYR A 134 10.39 8.86 -32.16
N VAL A 135 9.37 8.24 -32.75
CA VAL A 135 9.32 7.85 -34.15
C VAL A 135 8.06 8.41 -34.76
N ALA A 136 8.20 9.22 -35.81
CA ALA A 136 7.07 9.84 -36.52
C ALA A 136 6.05 10.58 -35.59
N GLY A 137 6.53 11.14 -34.49
CA GLY A 137 5.74 11.92 -33.51
C GLY A 137 5.15 11.14 -32.36
N VAL A 138 5.28 9.82 -32.33
CA VAL A 138 4.82 8.96 -31.23
C VAL A 138 6.00 8.48 -30.39
N LYS A 139 5.80 8.29 -29.08
CA LYS A 139 6.83 7.71 -28.22
C LYS A 139 7.08 6.26 -28.60
N GLU A 140 8.33 5.92 -28.88
CA GLU A 140 8.75 4.57 -29.28
C GLU A 140 10.14 4.29 -28.72
N GLY A 141 10.28 3.27 -27.85
CA GLY A 141 11.54 2.91 -27.20
C GLY A 141 11.63 3.30 -25.74
N GLU A 142 12.84 3.39 -25.20
CA GLU A 142 13.11 3.59 -23.77
C GLU A 142 13.22 5.06 -23.40
N GLU A 143 12.26 5.59 -22.64
CA GLU A 143 12.33 6.90 -22.00
C GLU A 143 13.13 6.80 -20.70
N LYS A 144 14.10 7.68 -20.51
CA LYS A 144 14.99 7.75 -19.35
C LYS A 144 14.79 9.04 -18.58
N LYS A 145 14.80 8.96 -17.24
CA LYS A 145 14.74 10.13 -16.36
C LYS A 145 16.00 10.21 -15.51
N PHE A 146 16.48 11.41 -15.27
CA PHE A 146 17.75 11.66 -14.60
C PHE A 146 17.60 12.69 -13.48
N LYS A 147 18.51 12.66 -12.51
CA LYS A 147 18.79 13.77 -11.58
C LYS A 147 19.68 14.80 -12.25
N ARG A 148 19.87 15.94 -11.57
CA ARG A 148 20.77 16.99 -12.05
C ARG A 148 22.23 16.56 -12.18
N ASP A 149 22.67 15.59 -11.37
CA ASP A 149 24.01 15.01 -11.43
C ASP A 149 24.21 14.01 -12.59
N GLY A 150 23.16 13.79 -13.40
CA GLY A 150 23.18 12.83 -14.51
C GLY A 150 22.85 11.39 -14.12
N THR A 151 22.60 11.10 -12.83
CA THR A 151 22.22 9.76 -12.36
C THR A 151 20.83 9.39 -12.87
N GLN A 152 20.72 8.27 -13.58
CA GLN A 152 19.43 7.75 -14.07
C GLN A 152 18.60 7.20 -12.91
N THR A 153 17.34 7.67 -12.80
CA THR A 153 16.40 7.31 -11.73
C THR A 153 15.20 6.50 -12.19
N GLU A 154 14.91 6.50 -13.48
CA GLU A 154 13.75 5.81 -14.02
C GLU A 154 13.98 5.40 -15.47
N SER A 155 13.45 4.25 -15.87
CA SER A 155 13.36 3.81 -17.24
C SER A 155 11.97 3.29 -17.51
N VAL A 156 11.37 3.72 -18.62
CA VAL A 156 10.04 3.30 -19.07
C VAL A 156 10.09 3.00 -20.57
N SER A 157 9.77 1.79 -20.95
CA SER A 157 9.62 1.45 -22.37
C SER A 157 8.25 1.86 -22.91
N TYR A 158 8.26 2.41 -24.13
CA TYR A 158 7.05 2.84 -24.85
C TYR A 158 6.93 2.16 -26.21
N LYS A 159 5.71 1.90 -26.61
CA LYS A 159 5.32 1.47 -27.95
C LYS A 159 4.05 2.23 -28.35
N ALA A 160 4.09 3.00 -29.45
CA ALA A 160 2.98 3.80 -29.95
C ALA A 160 2.32 4.66 -28.84
N ASP A 161 3.12 5.48 -28.12
CA ASP A 161 2.75 6.37 -27.00
C ASP A 161 2.31 5.65 -25.70
N LYS A 162 2.13 4.33 -25.71
CA LYS A 162 1.73 3.56 -24.52
C LYS A 162 2.94 2.96 -23.84
N LYS A 163 2.93 2.91 -22.52
CA LYS A 163 3.91 2.14 -21.76
C LYS A 163 3.82 0.66 -22.16
N HIS A 164 4.91 0.08 -22.64
CA HIS A 164 4.95 -1.29 -23.12
C HIS A 164 6.36 -1.84 -23.03
N GLY A 165 6.55 -2.92 -22.26
CA GLY A 165 7.87 -3.52 -22.00
C GLY A 165 8.44 -3.14 -20.64
N PRO A 166 9.76 -3.29 -20.44
CA PRO A 166 10.43 -3.11 -19.16
C PRO A 166 10.25 -1.71 -18.54
N TYR A 167 10.17 -1.73 -17.23
CA TYR A 167 10.11 -0.55 -16.37
C TYR A 167 10.93 -0.76 -15.11
N TRP A 168 11.62 0.28 -14.65
CA TRP A 168 12.20 0.34 -13.32
C TRP A 168 12.32 1.79 -12.82
N LYS A 169 12.35 1.92 -11.50
CA LYS A 169 12.46 3.20 -10.82
C LYS A 169 13.35 3.07 -9.58
N LYS A 170 14.12 4.12 -9.31
CA LYS A 170 14.92 4.32 -8.10
C LYS A 170 14.41 5.52 -7.31
N ASN A 171 14.61 5.49 -6.01
CA ASN A 171 14.31 6.62 -5.13
C ASN A 171 15.37 7.75 -5.23
N ASN A 172 15.24 8.78 -4.39
CA ASN A 172 16.16 9.91 -4.38
C ASN A 172 17.59 9.56 -3.92
N GLU A 173 17.76 8.49 -3.17
CA GLU A 173 19.05 7.98 -2.71
C GLU A 173 19.73 7.06 -3.75
N GLY A 174 19.04 6.77 -4.88
CA GLY A 174 19.53 5.90 -5.94
C GLY A 174 19.28 4.41 -5.70
N LEU A 175 18.50 4.06 -4.67
CA LEU A 175 18.11 2.68 -4.35
C LEU A 175 16.93 2.26 -5.22
N MET A 176 16.87 0.98 -5.63
CA MET A 176 15.72 0.43 -6.35
C MET A 176 14.44 0.60 -5.51
N ASP A 177 13.40 1.08 -6.13
CA ASP A 177 12.07 1.27 -5.56
C ASP A 177 11.09 0.21 -6.10
N GLU A 178 11.01 0.11 -7.42
CA GLU A 178 10.19 -0.90 -8.09
C GLU A 178 10.71 -1.24 -9.50
N GLU A 179 10.40 -2.45 -9.95
CA GLU A 179 10.62 -2.88 -11.34
C GLU A 179 9.52 -3.84 -11.79
N GLY A 180 9.33 -3.93 -13.12
CA GLY A 180 8.34 -4.81 -13.74
C GLY A 180 8.22 -4.57 -15.24
N SER A 181 7.06 -4.88 -15.78
CA SER A 181 6.73 -4.62 -17.18
C SER A 181 5.34 -4.04 -17.33
N TYR A 182 5.18 -3.22 -18.37
CA TYR A 182 3.88 -2.72 -18.81
C TYR A 182 3.48 -3.38 -20.13
N LYS A 183 2.18 -3.52 -20.32
CA LYS A 183 1.53 -3.85 -21.60
C LYS A 183 0.36 -2.88 -21.79
N ASP A 184 0.46 -2.03 -22.83
CA ASP A 184 -0.56 -1.04 -23.17
C ASP A 184 -1.01 -0.18 -21.95
N ASP A 185 -0.05 0.45 -21.26
CA ASP A 185 -0.19 1.27 -20.04
C ASP A 185 -0.58 0.50 -18.76
N GLN A 186 -0.80 -0.79 -18.83
CA GLN A 186 -1.18 -1.62 -17.69
C GLN A 186 0.00 -2.45 -17.18
N LYS A 187 0.11 -2.62 -15.86
CA LYS A 187 1.08 -3.56 -15.26
C LYS A 187 0.79 -4.97 -15.77
N ASP A 188 1.84 -5.68 -16.24
CA ASP A 188 1.73 -7.04 -16.77
C ASP A 188 2.95 -7.87 -16.37
N GLY A 189 2.74 -9.15 -16.00
CA GLY A 189 3.79 -10.03 -15.51
C GLY A 189 4.24 -9.76 -14.08
N LEU A 190 5.47 -10.12 -13.76
CA LEU A 190 6.08 -9.98 -12.44
C LEU A 190 6.44 -8.52 -12.14
N TRP A 191 6.07 -8.07 -10.94
CA TRP A 191 6.43 -6.78 -10.36
C TRP A 191 7.11 -6.99 -9.03
N THR A 192 8.27 -6.37 -8.85
CA THR A 192 9.04 -6.38 -7.61
C THR A 192 9.06 -4.97 -7.03
N GLU A 193 8.65 -4.83 -5.79
CA GLU A 193 8.86 -3.64 -4.95
C GLU A 193 10.02 -3.93 -4.00
N TYR A 194 10.81 -2.91 -3.69
CA TYR A 194 11.98 -3.01 -2.82
C TYR A 194 11.84 -2.15 -1.58
N TYR A 195 12.55 -2.49 -0.52
CA TYR A 195 12.79 -1.58 0.56
C TYR A 195 13.80 -0.53 0.10
N ALA A 196 13.36 0.72 0.08
CA ALA A 196 14.15 1.86 -0.41
C ALA A 196 14.74 2.69 0.75
N GLU A 197 15.14 2.02 1.85
CA GLU A 197 15.73 2.64 3.04
C GLU A 197 17.26 2.44 3.02
N PRO A 198 18.07 3.39 3.56
CA PRO A 198 19.51 3.22 3.70
C PRO A 198 19.86 1.94 4.45
N GLY A 199 20.82 1.19 3.93
CA GLY A 199 21.25 -0.10 4.50
C GLY A 199 20.45 -1.32 4.04
N GLN A 200 19.37 -1.13 3.25
CA GLN A 200 18.54 -2.22 2.73
C GLN A 200 18.57 -2.31 1.19
N ASN A 201 19.71 -1.92 0.60
CA ASN A 201 19.86 -1.83 -0.84
C ASN A 201 19.58 -3.17 -1.54
N GLY A 202 18.53 -3.20 -2.38
CA GLY A 202 18.12 -4.38 -3.13
C GLY A 202 17.32 -5.42 -2.34
N ALA A 203 16.98 -5.14 -1.07
CA ALA A 203 16.11 -6.00 -0.27
C ALA A 203 14.69 -5.99 -0.85
N LYS A 204 14.19 -7.16 -1.25
CA LYS A 204 12.81 -7.29 -1.79
C LYS A 204 11.80 -7.03 -0.70
N LYS A 205 10.82 -6.18 -1.00
CA LYS A 205 9.65 -5.94 -0.14
C LYS A 205 8.47 -6.79 -0.56
N LYS A 206 8.23 -6.88 -1.87
CA LYS A 206 7.09 -7.61 -2.39
C LYS A 206 7.30 -8.01 -3.85
N VAL A 207 6.85 -9.20 -4.19
CA VAL A 207 6.79 -9.71 -5.57
C VAL A 207 5.33 -10.08 -5.86
N SER A 208 4.75 -9.49 -6.90
CA SER A 208 3.34 -9.69 -7.29
C SER A 208 3.23 -10.00 -8.77
N ASN A 209 2.28 -10.84 -9.15
CA ASN A 209 1.91 -11.04 -10.54
C ASN A 209 0.74 -10.15 -10.95
N TYR A 210 0.83 -9.55 -12.14
CA TYR A 210 -0.21 -8.73 -12.74
C TYR A 210 -0.59 -9.27 -14.12
N SER A 211 -1.85 -9.11 -14.47
CA SER A 211 -2.35 -9.29 -15.83
C SER A 211 -3.38 -8.19 -16.11
N ASN A 212 -3.19 -7.46 -17.21
CA ASN A 212 -4.06 -6.34 -17.60
C ASN A 212 -4.30 -5.35 -16.44
N GLY A 213 -3.25 -4.99 -15.70
CA GLY A 213 -3.28 -4.02 -14.61
C GLY A 213 -3.82 -4.53 -13.27
N GLN A 214 -4.36 -5.75 -13.21
CA GLN A 214 -4.90 -6.36 -12.00
C GLN A 214 -3.96 -7.42 -11.46
N LYS A 215 -3.91 -7.56 -10.12
CA LYS A 215 -3.17 -8.65 -9.49
C LYS A 215 -3.81 -10.00 -9.83
N GLN A 216 -3.01 -10.90 -10.38
CA GLN A 216 -3.39 -12.25 -10.79
C GLN A 216 -2.30 -13.25 -10.41
N GLY A 217 -2.65 -14.34 -9.72
CA GLY A 217 -1.67 -15.35 -9.31
C GLY A 217 -0.92 -15.00 -8.03
N ALA A 218 0.29 -15.51 -7.89
CA ALA A 218 1.05 -15.45 -6.65
C ALA A 218 1.50 -14.04 -6.26
N GLU A 219 1.45 -13.76 -4.96
CA GLU A 219 2.14 -12.63 -4.31
C GLU A 219 2.94 -13.16 -3.12
N THR A 220 4.17 -12.69 -2.98
CA THR A 220 5.03 -12.92 -1.82
C THR A 220 5.53 -11.60 -1.29
N SER A 221 5.34 -11.32 0.00
CA SER A 221 5.93 -10.19 0.70
C SER A 221 7.04 -10.68 1.64
N TYR A 222 8.02 -9.85 1.89
CA TYR A 222 9.17 -10.17 2.72
C TYR A 222 9.28 -9.22 3.91
N HIS A 223 9.90 -9.68 4.98
CA HIS A 223 10.34 -8.83 6.08
C HIS A 223 11.46 -7.88 5.62
N LYS A 224 11.82 -6.90 6.47
CA LYS A 224 12.83 -5.89 6.12
C LYS A 224 14.21 -6.43 5.78
N ASP A 225 14.52 -7.69 6.11
CA ASP A 225 15.74 -8.38 5.69
C ASP A 225 15.76 -8.72 4.18
N GLY A 226 14.61 -8.61 3.50
CA GLY A 226 14.42 -8.86 2.07
C GLY A 226 14.51 -10.33 1.66
N SER A 227 14.64 -11.25 2.59
CA SER A 227 14.80 -12.69 2.37
C SER A 227 13.77 -13.55 3.11
N THR A 228 13.46 -13.21 4.37
CA THR A 228 12.45 -13.92 5.16
C THR A 228 11.06 -13.54 4.67
N VAL A 229 10.27 -14.55 4.26
CA VAL A 229 8.89 -14.33 3.81
C VAL A 229 8.06 -13.80 4.97
N GLN A 230 7.32 -12.72 4.72
CA GLN A 230 6.34 -12.14 5.65
C GLN A 230 4.93 -12.66 5.37
N SER A 231 4.57 -12.77 4.08
CA SER A 231 3.28 -13.34 3.67
C SER A 231 3.34 -13.86 2.25
N GLU A 232 2.54 -14.89 1.97
CA GLU A 232 2.37 -15.42 0.62
C GLU A 232 0.94 -15.89 0.39
N GLY A 233 0.52 -15.88 -0.88
CA GLY A 233 -0.80 -16.34 -1.30
C GLY A 233 -1.07 -15.98 -2.75
N SER A 234 -2.32 -16.05 -3.16
CA SER A 234 -2.72 -15.78 -4.53
C SER A 234 -3.81 -14.72 -4.60
N TYR A 235 -3.79 -13.98 -5.71
CA TYR A 235 -4.84 -13.04 -6.10
C TYR A 235 -5.59 -13.53 -7.34
N LYS A 236 -6.85 -13.14 -7.42
CA LYS A 236 -7.67 -13.18 -8.63
C LYS A 236 -8.44 -11.86 -8.71
N ASP A 237 -8.24 -11.11 -9.80
CA ASP A 237 -8.90 -9.82 -10.04
C ASP A 237 -8.76 -8.84 -8.85
N ASP A 238 -7.50 -8.65 -8.37
CA ASP A 238 -7.12 -7.84 -7.19
C ASP A 238 -7.62 -8.36 -5.84
N LEU A 239 -8.32 -9.49 -5.78
CA LEU A 239 -8.86 -10.08 -4.56
C LEU A 239 -8.01 -11.28 -4.10
N LYS A 240 -7.70 -11.33 -2.80
CA LYS A 240 -7.07 -12.51 -2.19
C LYS A 240 -7.96 -13.73 -2.40
N THR A 241 -7.37 -14.85 -2.82
CA THR A 241 -8.05 -16.12 -3.05
C THR A 241 -7.19 -17.29 -2.57
N GLY A 242 -7.84 -18.44 -2.32
CA GLY A 242 -7.11 -19.64 -1.88
C GLY A 242 -6.49 -19.49 -0.50
N ILE A 243 -5.47 -20.27 -0.24
CA ILE A 243 -4.75 -20.27 1.04
C ILE A 243 -3.74 -19.13 1.06
N TRP A 244 -3.76 -18.37 2.16
CA TRP A 244 -2.77 -17.37 2.51
C TRP A 244 -2.04 -17.76 3.78
N LYS A 245 -0.73 -17.50 3.80
CA LYS A 245 0.13 -17.67 4.96
C LYS A 245 0.78 -16.37 5.34
N THR A 246 0.95 -16.14 6.62
CA THR A 246 1.81 -15.10 7.17
C THR A 246 2.87 -15.73 8.07
N TYR A 247 4.00 -15.07 8.20
CA TYR A 247 5.15 -15.60 8.93
C TYR A 247 5.68 -14.57 9.90
N TYR A 248 6.21 -15.02 11.00
CA TYR A 248 7.02 -14.23 11.91
C TYR A 248 8.39 -13.88 11.27
N ASP A 249 9.10 -12.96 11.88
CA ASP A 249 10.45 -12.54 11.49
C ASP A 249 11.51 -13.66 11.58
N ASN A 250 11.24 -14.69 12.36
CA ASN A 250 12.08 -15.92 12.46
C ASN A 250 11.71 -16.99 11.41
N GLY A 251 10.80 -16.69 10.47
CA GLY A 251 10.36 -17.61 9.42
C GLY A 251 9.30 -18.63 9.84
N THR A 252 8.91 -18.68 11.13
CA THR A 252 7.82 -19.55 11.58
C THR A 252 6.48 -19.05 11.06
N ILE A 253 5.59 -19.96 10.67
CA ILE A 253 4.20 -19.60 10.26
C ILE A 253 3.52 -18.90 11.44
N GLN A 254 2.90 -17.74 11.15
CA GLN A 254 2.08 -16.99 12.09
C GLN A 254 0.60 -17.29 11.91
N THR A 255 0.12 -17.29 10.66
CA THR A 255 -1.26 -17.65 10.34
C THR A 255 -1.34 -18.38 9.00
N GLU A 256 -2.30 -19.31 8.87
CA GLU A 256 -2.68 -19.86 7.57
C GLU A 256 -4.19 -20.03 7.47
N GLY A 257 -4.76 -19.79 6.28
CA GLY A 257 -6.19 -19.99 6.06
C GLY A 257 -6.69 -19.46 4.74
N GLY A 258 -7.92 -19.77 4.43
CA GLY A 258 -8.55 -19.46 3.15
C GLY A 258 -9.07 -18.05 3.05
N TYR A 259 -9.05 -17.53 1.81
CA TYR A 259 -9.76 -16.32 1.40
C TYR A 259 -10.70 -16.64 0.23
N LYS A 260 -11.85 -16.00 0.22
CA LYS A 260 -12.79 -16.01 -0.92
C LYS A 260 -13.27 -14.57 -1.20
N PRO A 261 -13.55 -14.24 -2.46
CA PRO A 261 -14.22 -12.97 -2.79
C PRO A 261 -15.55 -12.88 -2.05
N LYS A 262 -15.89 -11.69 -1.56
CA LYS A 262 -17.24 -11.40 -1.06
C LYS A 262 -18.15 -11.25 -2.27
N LEU A 263 -18.89 -12.30 -2.61
CA LEU A 263 -19.98 -12.24 -3.56
C LEU A 263 -21.24 -11.86 -2.77
N GLU A 264 -21.76 -10.66 -2.95
CA GLU A 264 -23.08 -10.29 -2.45
C GLU A 264 -24.11 -10.90 -3.41
N PRO A 265 -24.97 -11.83 -2.98
CA PRO A 265 -26.07 -12.32 -3.82
C PRO A 265 -27.07 -11.17 -4.04
N GLY A 266 -27.30 -10.78 -5.29
CA GLY A 266 -28.44 -9.95 -5.70
C GLY A 266 -28.23 -8.45 -5.73
N THR A 267 -27.01 -7.93 -5.69
CA THR A 267 -26.76 -6.52 -5.95
C THR A 267 -25.95 -6.32 -7.23
N GLU A 268 -26.61 -6.40 -8.37
CA GLU A 268 -26.09 -5.99 -9.69
C GLU A 268 -25.95 -4.44 -9.82
N LYS A 269 -25.96 -3.70 -8.74
CA LYS A 269 -25.54 -2.31 -8.75
C LYS A 269 -24.07 -2.28 -8.36
N GLU A 270 -23.22 -2.05 -9.37
CA GLU A 270 -21.82 -1.67 -9.22
C GLU A 270 -21.70 -0.57 -8.15
N LYS A 271 -21.59 -0.99 -6.89
CA LYS A 271 -21.01 -0.14 -5.88
C LYS A 271 -19.52 -0.09 -6.16
N ASP A 272 -18.94 1.10 -6.00
CA ASP A 272 -17.55 1.49 -6.19
C ASP A 272 -16.58 0.28 -6.19
N PRO A 273 -15.75 0.07 -7.24
CA PRO A 273 -14.75 -0.99 -7.30
C PRO A 273 -13.84 -1.08 -6.07
N LYS A 274 -13.74 0.00 -5.29
CA LYS A 274 -12.98 0.07 -4.03
C LYS A 274 -13.59 -0.73 -2.88
N GLU A 275 -14.85 -1.17 -2.98
CA GLU A 275 -15.52 -1.98 -1.94
C GLU A 275 -15.36 -3.50 -2.11
N LYS A 276 -14.73 -3.97 -3.18
CA LYS A 276 -14.42 -5.40 -3.33
C LYS A 276 -13.44 -5.84 -2.23
N LYS A 277 -13.89 -6.70 -1.35
CA LYS A 277 -13.06 -7.26 -0.26
C LYS A 277 -13.03 -8.78 -0.35
N ALA A 278 -11.85 -9.36 -0.15
CA ALA A 278 -11.74 -10.78 0.11
C ALA A 278 -12.01 -11.04 1.59
N LEU A 279 -12.82 -12.04 1.89
CA LEU A 279 -13.15 -12.44 3.25
C LEU A 279 -12.40 -13.69 3.65
N ARG A 280 -11.96 -13.76 4.91
CA ARG A 280 -11.43 -14.98 5.50
C ARG A 280 -12.52 -16.05 5.46
N SER A 281 -12.18 -17.27 5.02
CA SER A 281 -13.12 -18.38 4.89
C SER A 281 -12.42 -19.72 5.09
N GLY A 282 -13.18 -20.76 5.45
CA GLY A 282 -12.63 -22.08 5.65
C GLY A 282 -11.89 -22.26 6.97
N TYR A 283 -11.08 -23.27 7.05
CA TYR A 283 -10.33 -23.60 8.28
C TYR A 283 -9.11 -22.71 8.41
N TRP A 284 -8.90 -22.13 9.61
CA TRP A 284 -7.80 -21.22 9.95
C TRP A 284 -7.00 -21.79 11.10
N LYS A 285 -5.68 -21.58 11.01
CA LYS A 285 -4.74 -21.82 12.10
C LYS A 285 -3.93 -20.57 12.37
N GLU A 286 -3.69 -20.30 13.62
CA GLU A 286 -2.86 -19.21 14.14
C GLU A 286 -1.81 -19.86 15.06
N TYR A 287 -0.56 -19.39 15.02
CA TYR A 287 0.57 -20.04 15.67
C TYR A 287 1.32 -19.09 16.58
N TYR A 288 1.99 -19.63 17.58
CA TYR A 288 3.03 -18.95 18.34
C TYR A 288 4.35 -18.90 17.57
N LYS A 289 5.28 -18.00 17.98
CA LYS A 289 6.65 -17.92 17.38
C LYS A 289 7.46 -19.21 17.54
N ASN A 290 7.13 -20.07 18.52
CA ASN A 290 7.76 -21.38 18.72
C ASN A 290 7.17 -22.50 17.83
N GLY A 291 6.20 -22.18 16.98
CA GLY A 291 5.56 -23.11 16.05
C GLY A 291 4.36 -23.87 16.61
N ASN A 292 4.06 -23.78 17.90
CA ASN A 292 2.87 -24.38 18.47
C ASN A 292 1.61 -23.66 18.01
N ILE A 293 0.51 -24.41 17.82
CA ILE A 293 -0.78 -23.82 17.44
C ILE A 293 -1.31 -22.99 18.61
N PHE A 294 -1.57 -21.71 18.36
CA PHE A 294 -2.27 -20.81 19.26
C PHE A 294 -3.78 -21.00 19.17
N ALA A 295 -4.33 -20.98 17.94
CA ALA A 295 -5.76 -21.09 17.72
C ALA A 295 -6.08 -21.79 16.39
N GLU A 296 -7.17 -22.54 16.35
CA GLU A 296 -7.66 -23.17 15.13
C GLU A 296 -9.18 -23.29 15.11
N GLY A 297 -9.78 -23.16 13.91
CA GLY A 297 -11.22 -23.30 13.72
C GLY A 297 -11.72 -22.73 12.39
N GLN A 298 -13.03 -22.78 12.20
CA GLN A 298 -13.68 -22.29 10.99
C GLN A 298 -13.88 -20.77 11.01
N ARG A 299 -13.70 -20.12 9.87
CA ARG A 299 -14.04 -18.70 9.64
C ARG A 299 -14.99 -18.53 8.46
N GLU A 300 -15.97 -17.67 8.66
CA GLU A 300 -16.78 -17.05 7.62
C GLU A 300 -16.77 -15.56 7.91
N HIS A 301 -15.68 -14.87 7.53
CA HIS A 301 -15.29 -13.52 7.93
C HIS A 301 -14.89 -13.46 9.42
N THR A 302 -15.77 -13.84 10.32
CA THR A 302 -15.56 -13.99 11.76
C THR A 302 -15.32 -15.47 12.14
N ARG A 303 -14.91 -15.72 13.37
CA ARG A 303 -14.82 -17.08 13.93
C ARG A 303 -16.22 -17.69 14.04
N LYS A 304 -16.37 -18.94 13.57
CA LYS A 304 -17.63 -19.69 13.57
C LYS A 304 -17.41 -21.14 14.01
N GLY A 305 -18.44 -21.72 14.64
CA GLY A 305 -18.37 -23.10 15.09
C GLY A 305 -17.34 -23.34 16.19
N VAL A 306 -16.85 -24.55 16.29
CA VAL A 306 -15.90 -24.95 17.35
C VAL A 306 -14.51 -24.36 17.05
N TRP A 307 -13.98 -23.62 18.04
CA TRP A 307 -12.61 -23.14 18.07
C TRP A 307 -11.86 -23.76 19.24
N LYS A 308 -10.56 -24.00 19.00
CA LYS A 308 -9.60 -24.42 20.01
C LYS A 308 -8.54 -23.34 20.14
N PHE A 309 -8.17 -23.01 21.37
CA PHE A 309 -7.08 -22.12 21.73
C PHE A 309 -6.16 -22.87 22.67
N ASN A 310 -4.87 -22.77 22.47
CA ASN A 310 -3.88 -23.47 23.26
C ASN A 310 -2.95 -22.45 23.96
N TRP A 311 -2.35 -22.90 25.05
CA TRP A 311 -1.19 -22.27 25.66
C TRP A 311 0.04 -22.41 24.74
N ASN A 312 1.05 -21.60 24.95
CA ASN A 312 2.29 -21.67 24.16
C ASN A 312 3.09 -22.97 24.33
N ASN A 313 2.82 -23.76 25.37
CA ASN A 313 3.35 -25.11 25.58
C ASN A 313 2.59 -26.19 24.77
N GLY A 314 1.53 -25.81 24.01
CA GLY A 314 0.70 -26.70 23.21
C GLY A 314 -0.49 -27.33 23.95
N ASN A 315 -0.58 -27.18 25.28
CA ASN A 315 -1.74 -27.66 26.05
C ASN A 315 -2.99 -26.83 25.73
N PRO A 316 -4.19 -27.41 25.74
CA PRO A 316 -5.42 -26.68 25.55
C PRO A 316 -5.57 -25.55 26.59
N ALA A 317 -6.06 -24.39 26.15
CA ALA A 317 -6.45 -23.29 27.00
C ALA A 317 -7.97 -23.11 27.03
N TYR A 318 -8.56 -23.01 25.82
CA TYR A 318 -10.01 -22.93 25.67
C TYR A 318 -10.46 -23.71 24.45
N LYS A 319 -11.63 -24.36 24.58
CA LYS A 319 -12.29 -25.05 23.46
C LYS A 319 -13.79 -24.83 23.58
N GLY A 320 -14.44 -24.43 22.50
CA GLY A 320 -15.89 -24.20 22.52
C GLY A 320 -16.45 -23.66 21.23
N GLU A 321 -17.75 -23.54 21.17
CA GLU A 321 -18.45 -23.00 20.01
C GLU A 321 -18.52 -21.49 20.07
N MET A 322 -17.96 -20.82 19.05
CA MET A 322 -17.97 -19.35 18.94
C MET A 322 -19.33 -18.85 18.49
N MET A 323 -19.94 -17.98 19.28
CA MET A 323 -21.12 -17.20 18.88
C MET A 323 -20.74 -15.95 18.07
N ASN A 324 -19.57 -15.38 18.37
CA ASN A 324 -18.94 -14.25 17.69
C ASN A 324 -17.44 -14.23 18.03
N GLU A 325 -16.70 -13.21 17.62
CA GLU A 325 -15.25 -13.09 17.87
C GLU A 325 -14.85 -13.15 19.36
N PHE A 326 -15.76 -12.84 20.28
CA PHE A 326 -15.48 -12.67 21.70
C PHE A 326 -16.33 -13.53 22.64
N MET A 327 -17.21 -14.38 22.13
CA MET A 327 -18.13 -15.15 22.96
C MET A 327 -18.21 -16.62 22.55
N MET A 328 -18.04 -17.51 23.52
CA MET A 328 -18.28 -18.94 23.37
C MET A 328 -19.53 -19.38 24.10
N SER A 329 -20.45 -20.08 23.43
CA SER A 329 -21.71 -20.58 24.02
C SER A 329 -21.51 -21.79 24.91
N SER A 330 -20.54 -22.65 24.58
CA SER A 330 -20.18 -23.81 25.37
C SER A 330 -18.67 -23.98 25.34
N ALA A 331 -18.01 -23.48 26.38
CA ALA A 331 -16.56 -23.47 26.47
C ALA A 331 -16.08 -24.43 27.57
N GLU A 332 -14.94 -25.06 27.32
CA GLU A 332 -14.07 -25.68 28.28
C GLU A 332 -12.84 -24.85 28.47
N ALA A 333 -12.48 -24.49 29.69
CA ALA A 333 -11.29 -23.72 30.05
C ALA A 333 -10.31 -24.63 30.82
N TYR A 334 -9.01 -24.50 30.47
CA TYR A 334 -7.95 -25.33 31.02
C TYR A 334 -6.80 -24.46 31.55
N ASN A 335 -6.12 -24.90 32.59
CA ASN A 335 -4.88 -24.30 33.05
C ASN A 335 -3.70 -24.69 32.15
N LYS A 336 -2.50 -24.13 32.41
CA LYS A 336 -1.28 -24.39 31.60
C LYS A 336 -0.84 -25.88 31.69
N GLU A 337 -1.21 -26.58 32.72
CA GLU A 337 -0.95 -28.04 32.93
C GLU A 337 -1.95 -28.93 32.17
N GLY A 338 -2.96 -28.33 31.49
CA GLY A 338 -3.97 -29.04 30.71
C GLY A 338 -5.14 -29.60 31.57
N GLN A 339 -5.25 -29.16 32.83
CA GLN A 339 -6.35 -29.57 33.71
C GLN A 339 -7.57 -28.69 33.45
N LEU A 340 -8.76 -29.31 33.39
CA LEU A 340 -10.02 -28.57 33.24
C LEU A 340 -10.29 -27.72 34.50
N ILE A 341 -10.47 -26.42 34.30
CA ILE A 341 -10.75 -25.43 35.36
C ILE A 341 -12.15 -24.79 35.24
N GLY A 342 -12.80 -24.90 34.07
CA GLY A 342 -14.12 -24.31 33.88
C GLY A 342 -14.87 -24.90 32.70
N LYS A 343 -16.22 -24.89 32.79
CA LYS A 343 -17.10 -25.29 31.69
C LYS A 343 -18.37 -24.42 31.69
N GLY A 344 -18.72 -23.88 30.54
CA GLY A 344 -19.91 -23.07 30.37
C GLY A 344 -19.74 -21.98 29.32
N LYS A 345 -20.49 -20.92 29.46
CA LYS A 345 -20.43 -19.79 28.54
C LYS A 345 -19.34 -18.78 28.96
N LEU A 346 -18.52 -18.35 28.01
CA LEU A 346 -17.42 -17.41 28.26
C LEU A 346 -17.54 -16.19 27.35
N GLN A 347 -17.36 -15.02 27.93
CA GLN A 347 -17.20 -13.76 27.20
C GLN A 347 -15.76 -13.26 27.38
N PHE A 348 -15.05 -13.11 26.28
CA PHE A 348 -13.68 -12.60 26.26
C PHE A 348 -13.67 -11.09 26.00
N SER A 349 -12.87 -10.34 26.73
CA SER A 349 -12.52 -8.95 26.42
C SER A 349 -11.19 -8.87 25.69
N ILE A 350 -10.29 -9.82 25.91
CA ILE A 350 -8.99 -9.94 25.24
C ILE A 350 -8.75 -11.45 24.99
N MET A 351 -8.32 -11.79 23.77
CA MET A 351 -7.84 -13.13 23.41
C MET A 351 -6.87 -13.00 22.25
N ASN A 352 -5.59 -12.85 22.54
CA ASN A 352 -4.50 -12.73 21.57
C ASN A 352 -3.19 -13.30 22.15
N ILE A 353 -2.15 -13.28 21.33
CA ILE A 353 -0.77 -13.54 21.76
C ILE A 353 -0.17 -12.20 22.24
N ASP A 354 0.43 -12.19 23.41
CA ASP A 354 1.26 -11.09 23.87
C ASP A 354 2.59 -11.15 23.11
N GLU A 355 2.90 -10.09 22.36
CA GLU A 355 4.06 -10.05 21.45
C GLU A 355 5.39 -10.09 22.19
N ALA A 356 5.44 -9.54 23.41
CA ALA A 356 6.67 -9.46 24.19
C ALA A 356 7.02 -10.80 24.85
N THR A 357 6.02 -11.53 25.33
CA THR A 357 6.21 -12.78 26.09
C THR A 357 5.96 -14.03 25.26
N ASN A 358 5.35 -13.89 24.07
CA ASN A 358 4.86 -14.99 23.23
C ASN A 358 3.90 -15.93 23.98
N GLU A 359 3.10 -15.39 24.92
CA GLU A 359 2.14 -16.10 25.74
C GLU A 359 0.71 -15.75 25.36
N LEU A 360 -0.24 -16.65 25.66
CA LEU A 360 -1.66 -16.33 25.57
C LEU A 360 -2.01 -15.22 26.56
N LYS A 361 -2.48 -14.10 26.03
CA LYS A 361 -3.12 -13.02 26.78
C LYS A 361 -4.63 -13.17 26.63
N ALA A 362 -5.29 -13.63 27.67
CA ALA A 362 -6.74 -13.78 27.71
C ALA A 362 -7.31 -13.12 28.96
N SER A 363 -8.34 -12.29 28.75
CA SER A 363 -9.18 -11.78 29.82
C SER A 363 -10.62 -12.15 29.49
N TYR A 364 -11.25 -12.88 30.38
CA TYR A 364 -12.60 -13.38 30.16
C TYR A 364 -13.47 -13.22 31.40
N LYS A 365 -14.78 -13.23 31.18
CA LYS A 365 -15.81 -13.25 32.18
C LYS A 365 -16.66 -14.49 31.95
N PRO A 366 -16.83 -15.37 32.96
CA PRO A 366 -17.85 -16.41 32.88
C PRO A 366 -19.23 -15.79 32.73
N ASP A 367 -20.04 -16.33 31.85
CA ASP A 367 -21.45 -16.00 31.72
C ASP A 367 -22.30 -17.17 32.22
N ILE A 368 -23.53 -16.94 32.57
CA ILE A 368 -24.39 -17.95 33.17
C ILE A 368 -25.00 -18.84 32.09
N PRO A 369 -25.02 -20.17 32.28
CA PRO A 369 -24.45 -20.97 33.38
C PRO A 369 -22.96 -21.26 33.23
N PHE A 370 -22.23 -21.39 34.34
CA PHE A 370 -20.81 -21.74 34.35
C PHE A 370 -20.42 -22.60 35.55
N THR A 371 -19.58 -23.62 35.31
CA THR A 371 -19.09 -24.54 36.35
C THR A 371 -17.58 -24.44 36.47
N PHE A 372 -17.06 -24.24 37.68
CA PHE A 372 -15.65 -24.26 38.02
C PHE A 372 -15.22 -25.64 38.51
N TYR A 373 -14.01 -26.06 38.14
CA TYR A 373 -13.41 -27.32 38.49
C TYR A 373 -12.09 -27.13 39.19
N LYS A 374 -11.73 -28.05 40.08
CA LYS A 374 -10.43 -28.23 40.72
C LYS A 374 -10.13 -29.72 40.78
N ASN A 375 -8.95 -30.12 40.27
CA ASN A 375 -8.54 -31.53 40.24
C ASN A 375 -9.61 -32.47 39.61
N GLY A 376 -10.27 -32.01 38.54
CA GLY A 376 -11.31 -32.77 37.83
C GLY A 376 -12.67 -32.83 38.53
N LYS A 377 -12.82 -32.28 39.73
CA LYS A 377 -14.08 -32.28 40.49
C LYS A 377 -14.73 -30.89 40.44
N LYS A 378 -16.08 -30.87 40.41
CA LYS A 378 -16.82 -29.59 40.53
C LYS A 378 -16.49 -28.93 41.87
N GLN A 379 -16.22 -27.60 41.80
CA GLN A 379 -16.00 -26.77 42.98
C GLN A 379 -17.12 -25.78 43.18
N PHE A 380 -17.58 -25.19 42.04
CA PHE A 380 -18.58 -24.13 42.09
C PHE A 380 -19.39 -24.12 40.79
N GLU A 381 -20.71 -24.07 40.89
CA GLU A 381 -21.60 -24.06 39.73
C GLU A 381 -22.55 -22.85 39.82
N ILE A 382 -22.51 -21.99 38.82
CA ILE A 382 -23.39 -20.82 38.72
C ILE A 382 -24.50 -21.18 37.74
N LEU A 383 -25.73 -21.26 38.23
CA LEU A 383 -26.91 -21.61 37.43
C LEU A 383 -27.70 -20.39 36.99
N SER A 384 -27.78 -19.36 37.87
CA SER A 384 -28.44 -18.10 37.63
C SER A 384 -27.88 -17.04 38.58
N GLU A 385 -28.31 -15.76 38.42
CA GLU A 385 -27.98 -14.68 39.36
C GLU A 385 -28.34 -14.93 40.82
N SER A 386 -29.42 -15.71 41.01
CA SER A 386 -29.92 -16.03 42.31
C SER A 386 -29.57 -17.46 42.80
N LYS A 387 -28.87 -18.25 41.97
CA LYS A 387 -28.60 -19.64 42.32
C LYS A 387 -27.20 -20.08 41.86
N ALA A 388 -26.35 -20.32 42.84
CA ALA A 388 -25.10 -21.04 42.68
C ALA A 388 -24.96 -22.14 43.70
N ILE A 389 -24.14 -23.16 43.38
CA ILE A 389 -23.93 -24.34 44.22
C ILE A 389 -22.42 -24.46 44.46
N GLU A 390 -22.05 -24.74 45.70
CA GLU A 390 -20.68 -24.99 46.12
C GLU A 390 -20.50 -26.47 46.45
N TYR A 391 -19.33 -27.03 46.14
CA TYR A 391 -18.96 -28.40 46.37
C TYR A 391 -17.65 -28.48 47.17
N ASP A 392 -17.46 -29.52 47.98
CA ASP A 392 -16.19 -29.82 48.62
C ASP A 392 -15.17 -30.44 47.67
N ASP A 393 -13.96 -30.73 48.16
CA ASP A 393 -12.89 -31.34 47.35
C ASP A 393 -13.22 -32.80 46.92
N ASN A 394 -14.28 -33.42 47.49
CA ASN A 394 -14.79 -34.72 47.09
C ASN A 394 -15.87 -34.64 46.02
N GLY A 395 -16.37 -33.41 45.72
CA GLY A 395 -17.45 -33.17 44.78
C GLY A 395 -18.84 -33.29 45.42
N THR A 396 -18.92 -33.25 46.75
CA THR A 396 -20.18 -33.29 47.51
C THR A 396 -20.69 -31.82 47.65
N LYS A 397 -21.98 -31.62 47.43
CA LYS A 397 -22.61 -30.31 47.63
C LYS A 397 -22.56 -29.90 49.10
N ILE A 398 -21.99 -28.72 49.35
CA ILE A 398 -21.85 -28.14 50.71
C ILE A 398 -22.67 -26.89 50.90
N GLY A 399 -23.17 -26.25 49.86
CA GLY A 399 -24.02 -25.06 49.97
C GLY A 399 -24.61 -24.60 48.64
N GLU A 400 -25.65 -23.78 48.75
CA GLU A 400 -26.23 -23.05 47.61
C GLU A 400 -26.79 -21.71 48.04
N GLY A 401 -26.75 -20.77 47.07
CA GLY A 401 -27.25 -19.42 47.30
C GLY A 401 -26.93 -18.44 46.17
N PRO A 402 -27.25 -17.18 46.29
CA PRO A 402 -26.98 -16.15 45.27
C PRO A 402 -25.51 -15.75 45.25
N ILE A 403 -25.09 -15.21 44.08
CA ILE A 403 -23.74 -14.67 43.90
C ILE A 403 -23.78 -13.23 43.42
N MET A 404 -22.65 -12.55 43.57
CA MET A 404 -22.40 -11.26 42.91
C MET A 404 -21.78 -11.56 41.53
N ILE A 405 -22.53 -11.27 40.46
CA ILE A 405 -22.09 -11.46 39.10
C ILE A 405 -20.91 -10.52 38.80
N GLY A 406 -19.89 -11.04 38.07
CA GLY A 406 -18.69 -10.29 37.74
C GLY A 406 -17.56 -10.43 38.75
N ALA A 407 -17.84 -10.67 40.02
CA ALA A 407 -16.83 -11.02 41.00
C ALA A 407 -16.78 -12.51 41.32
N ASN A 408 -17.77 -13.32 40.85
CA ASN A 408 -17.93 -14.75 41.11
C ASN A 408 -17.83 -15.11 42.61
N ARG A 409 -18.42 -14.21 43.45
CA ARG A 409 -18.33 -14.35 44.90
C ARG A 409 -19.71 -14.56 45.49
N LYS A 410 -19.77 -15.35 46.53
CA LYS A 410 -21.00 -15.55 47.33
C LYS A 410 -21.52 -14.17 47.77
N ASN A 411 -22.82 -13.97 47.68
CA ASN A 411 -23.47 -12.77 48.16
C ASN A 411 -24.91 -13.08 48.59
N GLY A 412 -25.33 -12.54 49.73
CA GLY A 412 -26.64 -12.83 50.28
C GLY A 412 -26.70 -14.16 51.04
N CYS A 413 -27.88 -14.74 51.17
CA CYS A 413 -28.14 -15.92 52.02
C CYS A 413 -27.79 -17.24 51.29
N TRP A 414 -26.90 -18.03 51.89
CA TRP A 414 -26.49 -19.35 51.42
C TRP A 414 -27.02 -20.45 52.37
N THR A 415 -27.61 -21.50 51.85
CA THR A 415 -27.96 -22.69 52.58
C THR A 415 -26.77 -23.64 52.53
N THR A 416 -26.28 -24.09 53.68
CA THR A 416 -25.17 -25.02 53.84
C THR A 416 -25.56 -26.20 54.67
N SER A 417 -24.71 -27.23 54.78
CA SER A 417 -24.90 -28.33 55.68
C SER A 417 -24.93 -27.93 57.15
N SER A 418 -24.31 -26.80 57.49
CA SER A 418 -24.27 -26.23 58.85
C SER A 418 -25.39 -25.18 59.12
N GLY A 419 -26.31 -24.97 58.14
CA GLY A 419 -27.38 -23.99 58.26
C GLY A 419 -27.27 -22.86 57.22
N LYS A 420 -27.97 -21.76 57.45
CA LYS A 420 -27.96 -20.56 56.58
C LYS A 420 -26.86 -19.60 56.97
N ILE A 421 -26.05 -19.18 56.00
CA ILE A 421 -24.95 -18.25 56.19
C ILE A 421 -25.18 -17.05 55.26
N PHE A 422 -24.95 -15.84 55.75
CA PHE A 422 -25.01 -14.63 54.94
C PHE A 422 -23.63 -14.21 54.51
N TYR A 423 -23.47 -13.97 53.21
CA TYR A 423 -22.18 -13.53 52.60
C TYR A 423 -22.32 -12.12 52.04
N ILE A 424 -21.29 -11.30 52.23
CA ILE A 424 -21.10 -9.98 51.59
C ILE A 424 -19.76 -10.04 50.83
N ASN A 425 -19.81 -9.85 49.53
CA ASN A 425 -18.63 -9.84 48.66
C ASN A 425 -17.72 -11.09 48.87
N GLY A 426 -18.29 -12.27 49.10
CA GLY A 426 -17.55 -13.50 49.32
C GLY A 426 -17.04 -13.72 50.74
N LYS A 427 -17.23 -12.78 51.67
CA LYS A 427 -16.86 -12.91 53.07
C LYS A 427 -18.07 -13.32 53.90
N GLU A 428 -17.90 -14.33 54.74
CA GLU A 428 -18.88 -14.73 55.70
C GLU A 428 -19.10 -13.58 56.71
N ASN A 429 -20.34 -13.20 56.90
CA ASN A 429 -20.70 -12.17 57.91
C ASN A 429 -21.02 -12.85 59.24
N LYS A 430 -20.07 -12.96 60.15
CA LYS A 430 -20.20 -13.63 61.44
C LYS A 430 -21.06 -12.88 62.48
N ARG A 431 -21.52 -11.65 62.21
CA ARG A 431 -22.36 -10.84 63.14
C ARG A 431 -23.84 -11.22 63.14
N MET A 432 -24.27 -12.19 62.38
CA MET A 432 -25.70 -12.49 62.19
C MET A 432 -26.37 -13.30 63.30
N GLY A 433 -25.61 -13.84 64.24
CA GLY A 433 -26.17 -14.47 65.42
C GLY A 433 -26.78 -13.52 66.45
N GLU A 434 -26.55 -12.20 66.32
CA GLU A 434 -27.01 -11.16 67.24
C GLU A 434 -28.14 -10.28 66.68
N MET A 435 -28.61 -10.50 65.46
CA MET A 435 -29.66 -9.68 64.83
C MET A 435 -31.06 -10.28 65.10
N GLU A 436 -31.97 -9.44 65.66
CA GLU A 436 -33.37 -9.79 65.91
C GLU A 436 -34.18 -10.18 64.65
N ASN A 437 -33.67 -9.86 63.46
CA ASN A 437 -34.24 -10.26 62.17
C ASN A 437 -33.11 -10.57 61.16
N PRO A 438 -32.57 -11.80 61.09
CA PRO A 438 -31.55 -12.14 60.14
C PRO A 438 -32.07 -12.06 58.70
N PRO A 439 -31.31 -11.45 57.74
CA PRO A 439 -31.76 -11.32 56.35
C PRO A 439 -31.93 -12.67 55.64
N CYS A 440 -31.62 -13.77 56.30
CA CYS A 440 -31.80 -15.15 55.81
C CYS A 440 -33.00 -15.82 56.53
N LYS A 441 -34.20 -15.35 56.29
CA LYS A 441 -35.42 -16.05 56.74
C LYS A 441 -35.69 -17.34 55.96
#